data_f941f456090e88105fd34d6972d875e7
#
_entry.id   f941f456090e88105fd34d6972d875e7
#
_cell.length_a   1.000
_cell.length_b   1.000
_cell.length_c   1.000
_cell.angle_alpha   90.00
_cell.angle_beta   90.00
_cell.angle_gamma   90.00
#
_symmetry.space_group_name_H-M   'P 1'
#
loop_
_entity.id
_entity.type
_entity.pdbx_description
1 polymer ?
#
loop_
_entity_poly.entity_id
_entity_poly.type
_entity_poly.pdbx_seq_one_letter_code
_entity_poly.pdbx_strand_id
1 'polypeptide(L)'
;MKHTIITIMLALVAMTGWTQEIKRVTATTEDFMEHMKMCGYEVFTFDISSLRDSVSGFSFIIREYDQTGMINEEKAYDIKTRTMISDFPEEDKNEIYATKDADDLEHGIYRLSKTFSIGFTPVQSDSIENINLWTPRTESIHWSLKQKPIQGGPRTVYRYRIVPYQPSTFCLDKFTPLILYCSFWWDNRVYRCCGEMEMTEEKEKASNFFKYCPHYYILGAEFHK
;
A
#
# COMPACT_ATOMS: atom_id res chain seq x y z
N MET A 1 -24.80 -66.73 -20.99
CA MET A 1 -23.78 -66.03 -21.79
C MET A 1 -24.11 -64.55 -22.10
N LYS A 2 -25.32 -64.19 -22.55
CA LYS A 2 -25.66 -62.77 -22.85
C LYS A 2 -25.54 -61.82 -21.64
N HIS A 3 -25.98 -62.23 -20.44
CA HIS A 3 -25.91 -61.46 -19.24
C HIS A 3 -24.47 -61.23 -18.74
N THR A 4 -23.59 -62.22 -18.91
CA THR A 4 -22.18 -62.10 -18.51
C THR A 4 -21.41 -61.11 -19.38
N ILE A 5 -21.72 -61.01 -20.67
CA ILE A 5 -21.10 -60.04 -21.60
C ILE A 5 -21.52 -58.61 -21.28
N ILE A 6 -22.81 -58.41 -20.94
CA ILE A 6 -23.33 -57.09 -20.56
C ILE A 6 -22.67 -56.57 -19.24
N THR A 7 -22.49 -57.50 -18.27
CA THR A 7 -21.84 -57.15 -17.00
C THR A 7 -20.36 -56.76 -17.19
N ILE A 8 -19.65 -57.44 -18.07
CA ILE A 8 -18.25 -57.15 -18.41
C ILE A 8 -18.16 -55.82 -19.18
N MET A 9 -19.08 -55.52 -20.10
CA MET A 9 -19.12 -54.21 -20.78
C MET A 9 -19.42 -53.08 -19.81
N LEU A 10 -20.36 -53.23 -18.88
CA LEU A 10 -20.64 -52.22 -17.85
C LEU A 10 -19.46 -51.99 -16.89
N ALA A 11 -18.74 -53.07 -16.54
CA ALA A 11 -17.53 -52.97 -15.71
C ALA A 11 -16.36 -52.24 -16.44
N LEU A 12 -16.22 -52.45 -17.75
CA LEU A 12 -15.23 -51.77 -18.58
C LEU A 12 -15.53 -50.26 -18.74
N VAL A 13 -16.80 -49.86 -18.85
CA VAL A 13 -17.20 -48.44 -18.91
C VAL A 13 -17.02 -47.74 -17.54
N ALA A 14 -17.20 -48.46 -16.44
CA ALA A 14 -16.95 -47.94 -15.11
C ALA A 14 -15.46 -47.75 -14.79
N MET A 15 -14.56 -48.42 -15.53
CA MET A 15 -13.11 -48.28 -15.38
C MET A 15 -12.50 -47.16 -16.24
N THR A 16 -13.27 -46.47 -17.11
CA THR A 16 -12.86 -45.19 -17.67
C THR A 16 -12.97 -44.15 -16.56
N GLY A 17 -12.20 -44.36 -15.51
CA GLY A 17 -12.05 -43.40 -14.46
C GLY A 17 -11.66 -42.08 -15.11
N TRP A 18 -12.37 -41.04 -14.73
CA TRP A 18 -12.00 -39.65 -15.06
C TRP A 18 -10.59 -39.48 -14.55
N THR A 19 -9.60 -39.61 -15.44
CA THR A 19 -8.23 -39.26 -15.13
C THR A 19 -8.23 -37.75 -14.94
N GLN A 20 -8.25 -37.32 -13.68
CA GLN A 20 -7.98 -35.91 -13.34
C GLN A 20 -6.56 -35.63 -13.78
N GLU A 21 -6.42 -34.87 -14.85
CA GLU A 21 -5.13 -34.51 -15.40
C GLU A 21 -4.75 -33.14 -14.86
N ILE A 22 -3.58 -33.07 -14.19
CA ILE A 22 -3.00 -31.79 -13.79
C ILE A 22 -2.32 -31.20 -15.01
N LYS A 23 -2.85 -30.07 -15.50
CA LYS A 23 -2.28 -29.33 -16.62
C LYS A 23 -1.59 -28.07 -16.13
N ARG A 24 -0.38 -27.83 -16.65
CA ARG A 24 0.28 -26.53 -16.47
C ARG A 24 -0.46 -25.49 -17.30
N VAL A 25 -0.84 -24.39 -16.65
CA VAL A 25 -1.37 -23.19 -17.30
C VAL A 25 -0.38 -22.04 -17.19
N THR A 26 -0.50 -21.05 -18.06
CA THR A 26 0.30 -19.84 -17.96
C THR A 26 -0.19 -19.01 -16.77
N ALA A 27 0.74 -18.55 -15.93
CA ALA A 27 0.42 -17.66 -14.82
C ALA A 27 -0.17 -16.33 -15.34
N THR A 28 -1.18 -15.85 -14.66
CA THR A 28 -1.83 -14.58 -14.93
C THR A 28 -1.13 -13.44 -14.17
N THR A 29 -1.48 -12.19 -14.47
CA THR A 29 -1.03 -11.04 -13.66
C THR A 29 -1.50 -11.16 -12.21
N GLU A 30 -2.68 -11.72 -12.01
CA GLU A 30 -3.28 -11.94 -10.68
C GLU A 30 -2.48 -12.95 -9.85
N ASP A 31 -2.09 -14.07 -10.46
CA ASP A 31 -1.20 -15.05 -9.82
C ASP A 31 0.15 -14.43 -9.44
N PHE A 32 0.69 -13.53 -10.30
CA PHE A 32 1.93 -12.83 -10.01
C PHE A 32 1.77 -11.85 -8.85
N MET A 33 0.68 -11.08 -8.80
CA MET A 33 0.40 -10.13 -7.70
C MET A 33 0.22 -10.86 -6.37
N GLU A 34 -0.49 -12.00 -6.35
CA GLU A 34 -0.62 -12.85 -5.17
C GLU A 34 0.75 -13.35 -4.70
N HIS A 35 1.60 -13.79 -5.62
CA HIS A 35 2.95 -14.23 -5.28
C HIS A 35 3.79 -13.08 -4.69
N MET A 36 3.75 -11.88 -5.28
CA MET A 36 4.45 -10.71 -4.74
C MET A 36 4.01 -10.38 -3.32
N LYS A 37 2.70 -10.43 -3.06
CA LYS A 37 2.15 -10.23 -1.72
C LYS A 37 2.63 -11.30 -0.72
N MET A 38 2.66 -12.57 -1.14
CA MET A 38 3.23 -13.66 -0.32
C MET A 38 4.72 -13.45 -0.02
N CYS A 39 5.45 -12.78 -0.92
CA CYS A 39 6.84 -12.38 -0.71
C CYS A 39 7.00 -11.12 0.17
N GLY A 40 5.91 -10.54 0.66
CA GLY A 40 5.93 -9.37 1.54
C GLY A 40 5.90 -8.02 0.83
N TYR A 41 5.61 -7.99 -0.47
CA TYR A 41 5.35 -6.73 -1.17
C TYR A 41 3.89 -6.32 -0.95
N GLU A 42 3.67 -5.09 -0.48
CA GLU A 42 2.35 -4.49 -0.40
C GLU A 42 2.36 -3.11 -1.05
N VAL A 43 1.30 -2.78 -1.79
CA VAL A 43 1.16 -1.50 -2.49
C VAL A 43 -0.22 -0.94 -2.21
N PHE A 44 -0.25 0.34 -1.81
CA PHE A 44 -1.46 1.11 -1.56
C PHE A 44 -1.48 2.29 -2.52
N THR A 45 -2.53 2.39 -3.32
CA THR A 45 -2.71 3.49 -4.26
C THR A 45 -3.88 4.36 -3.80
N PHE A 46 -3.64 5.66 -3.74
CA PHE A 46 -4.60 6.67 -3.30
C PHE A 46 -5.02 7.52 -4.48
N ASP A 47 -6.32 7.62 -4.71
CA ASP A 47 -6.91 8.50 -5.73
C ASP A 47 -7.04 9.92 -5.15
N ILE A 48 -6.40 10.87 -5.79
CA ILE A 48 -6.44 12.30 -5.46
C ILE A 48 -7.06 13.13 -6.58
N SER A 49 -7.71 12.51 -7.55
CA SER A 49 -8.30 13.19 -8.70
C SER A 49 -9.35 14.23 -8.33
N SER A 50 -10.12 13.98 -7.24
CA SER A 50 -11.11 14.92 -6.70
C SER A 50 -10.48 16.19 -6.09
N LEU A 51 -9.18 16.19 -5.80
CA LEU A 51 -8.46 17.30 -5.21
C LEU A 51 -7.82 18.24 -6.25
N ARG A 52 -7.97 17.92 -7.54
CA ARG A 52 -7.35 18.60 -8.67
C ARG A 52 -7.36 20.12 -8.57
N ASP A 53 -8.53 20.72 -8.26
CA ASP A 53 -8.71 22.16 -8.29
C ASP A 53 -8.31 22.86 -6.98
N SER A 54 -8.20 22.09 -5.91
CA SER A 54 -7.92 22.60 -4.55
C SER A 54 -6.50 22.37 -4.06
N VAL A 55 -5.73 21.47 -4.71
CA VAL A 55 -4.40 21.03 -4.27
C VAL A 55 -3.39 21.19 -5.40
N SER A 56 -2.24 21.82 -5.10
CA SER A 56 -1.10 21.90 -6.02
C SER A 56 0.02 20.90 -5.68
N GLY A 57 0.04 20.42 -4.45
CA GLY A 57 1.03 19.47 -3.96
C GLY A 57 0.68 18.87 -2.62
N PHE A 58 1.49 17.93 -2.17
CA PHE A 58 1.39 17.39 -0.82
C PHE A 58 2.77 17.05 -0.27
N SER A 59 2.89 17.15 1.05
CA SER A 59 4.04 16.67 1.81
C SER A 59 3.75 15.27 2.32
N PHE A 60 4.65 14.33 2.08
CA PHE A 60 4.58 13.02 2.69
C PHE A 60 5.24 13.07 4.07
N ILE A 61 4.49 12.66 5.11
CA ILE A 61 4.89 12.79 6.51
C ILE A 61 4.88 11.42 7.16
N ILE A 62 5.94 11.15 7.91
CA ILE A 62 6.11 9.94 8.71
C ILE A 62 6.12 10.35 10.18
N ARG A 63 5.17 9.84 10.95
CA ARG A 63 5.09 10.01 12.41
C ARG A 63 5.43 8.72 13.10
N GLU A 64 6.41 8.77 14.00
CA GLU A 64 6.84 7.64 14.82
C GLU A 64 6.31 7.80 16.23
N TYR A 65 5.81 6.70 16.79
CA TYR A 65 5.18 6.67 18.10
C TYR A 65 5.68 5.49 18.93
N ASP A 66 5.65 5.70 20.24
CA ASP A 66 5.72 4.62 21.21
C ASP A 66 4.63 4.81 22.28
N GLN A 67 4.70 4.04 23.37
CA GLN A 67 3.72 4.09 24.48
C GLN A 67 3.69 5.43 25.21
N THR A 68 4.70 6.29 25.03
CA THR A 68 4.75 7.64 25.63
C THR A 68 4.14 8.71 24.74
N GLY A 69 3.85 8.38 23.49
CA GLY A 69 3.27 9.27 22.48
C GLY A 69 4.13 9.39 21.24
N MET A 70 3.96 10.50 20.51
CA MET A 70 4.77 10.78 19.30
C MET A 70 6.21 11.11 19.70
N ILE A 71 7.16 10.34 19.16
CA ILE A 71 8.60 10.49 19.46
C ILE A 71 9.36 11.15 18.31
N ASN A 72 8.83 11.06 17.08
CA ASN A 72 9.42 11.71 15.91
C ASN A 72 8.35 12.06 14.87
N GLU A 73 8.56 13.17 14.16
CA GLU A 73 7.81 13.52 12.96
C GLU A 73 8.81 13.97 11.91
N GLU A 74 8.70 13.38 10.73
CA GLU A 74 9.59 13.67 9.62
C GLU A 74 8.80 13.96 8.36
N LYS A 75 9.05 15.13 7.76
CA LYS A 75 8.58 15.49 6.45
C LYS A 75 9.52 14.85 5.43
N ALA A 76 9.06 13.74 4.86
CA ALA A 76 9.90 12.94 4.00
C ALA A 76 10.11 13.59 2.64
N TYR A 77 9.08 14.17 2.04
CA TYR A 77 9.18 14.84 0.74
C TYR A 77 7.96 15.69 0.41
N ASP A 78 8.18 16.71 -0.44
CA ASP A 78 7.13 17.52 -1.06
C ASP A 78 6.94 17.12 -2.52
N ILE A 79 5.73 16.79 -2.90
CA ILE A 79 5.37 16.31 -4.24
C ILE A 79 4.38 17.27 -4.87
N LYS A 80 4.70 17.78 -6.06
CA LYS A 80 3.75 18.52 -6.87
C LYS A 80 2.74 17.55 -7.50
N THR A 81 1.46 17.84 -7.36
CA THR A 81 0.39 17.08 -8.02
C THR A 81 0.15 17.53 -9.45
N ARG A 82 0.56 18.76 -9.80
CA ARG A 82 0.42 19.33 -11.15
C ARG A 82 1.64 20.15 -11.55
N THR A 83 1.94 20.13 -12.85
CA THR A 83 2.90 21.00 -13.50
C THR A 83 2.13 21.92 -14.45
N MET A 84 2.29 23.21 -14.32
CA MET A 84 1.61 24.19 -15.18
C MET A 84 2.41 24.44 -16.47
N ILE A 85 1.72 24.70 -17.57
CA ILE A 85 2.39 25.10 -18.84
C ILE A 85 3.12 26.44 -18.64
N SER A 86 2.60 27.31 -17.77
CA SER A 86 3.24 28.58 -17.41
C SER A 86 4.64 28.43 -16.81
N ASP A 87 4.97 27.27 -16.25
CA ASP A 87 6.25 27.02 -15.60
C ASP A 87 7.40 26.76 -16.60
N PHE A 88 7.06 26.61 -17.90
CA PHE A 88 8.03 26.35 -18.97
C PHE A 88 8.50 27.62 -19.69
N PRO A 89 9.68 27.59 -20.33
CA PRO A 89 10.12 28.62 -21.28
C PRO A 89 9.15 28.76 -22.46
N GLU A 90 9.10 29.94 -23.10
CA GLU A 90 8.15 30.21 -24.20
C GLU A 90 8.31 29.25 -25.39
N GLU A 91 9.54 28.84 -25.70
CA GLU A 91 9.83 27.89 -26.76
C GLU A 91 9.17 26.53 -26.52
N ASP A 92 9.26 26.03 -25.28
CA ASP A 92 8.65 24.75 -24.87
C ASP A 92 7.11 24.86 -24.82
N LYS A 93 6.56 25.99 -24.36
CA LYS A 93 5.11 26.25 -24.38
C LYS A 93 4.55 26.15 -25.79
N ASN A 94 5.23 26.76 -26.75
CA ASN A 94 4.82 26.72 -28.15
C ASN A 94 4.78 25.28 -28.70
N GLU A 95 5.76 24.45 -28.34
CA GLU A 95 5.78 23.03 -28.69
C GLU A 95 4.63 22.26 -28.03
N ILE A 96 4.41 22.45 -26.71
CA ILE A 96 3.30 21.82 -25.98
C ILE A 96 1.94 22.15 -26.61
N TYR A 97 1.70 23.41 -26.96
CA TYR A 97 0.46 23.82 -27.62
C TYR A 97 0.33 23.26 -29.03
N ALA A 98 1.43 23.19 -29.77
CA ALA A 98 1.43 22.66 -31.15
C ALA A 98 1.19 21.15 -31.16
N THR A 99 1.81 20.40 -30.27
CA THR A 99 1.70 18.95 -30.17
C THR A 99 0.46 18.50 -29.42
N LYS A 100 -0.17 19.39 -28.66
CA LYS A 100 -1.24 19.09 -27.69
C LYS A 100 -0.83 18.05 -26.65
N ASP A 101 0.46 17.97 -26.33
CA ASP A 101 0.99 17.06 -25.32
C ASP A 101 0.85 17.63 -23.90
N ALA A 102 -0.41 17.76 -23.46
CA ALA A 102 -0.75 18.17 -22.08
C ALA A 102 -1.98 17.43 -21.58
N ASP A 103 -2.04 17.23 -20.28
CA ASP A 103 -3.18 16.53 -19.65
C ASP A 103 -4.45 17.38 -19.66
N ASP A 104 -4.31 18.71 -19.60
CA ASP A 104 -5.42 19.66 -19.66
C ASP A 104 -4.96 21.04 -20.19
N LEU A 105 -5.02 21.20 -21.50
CA LEU A 105 -4.64 22.44 -22.18
C LEU A 105 -5.56 23.62 -21.84
N GLU A 106 -6.85 23.35 -21.61
CA GLU A 106 -7.85 24.40 -21.31
C GLU A 106 -7.52 25.11 -20.00
N HIS A 107 -7.06 24.35 -19.00
CA HIS A 107 -6.66 24.88 -17.69
C HIS A 107 -5.14 25.13 -17.57
N GLY A 108 -4.41 24.98 -18.68
CA GLY A 108 -2.96 25.18 -18.70
C GLY A 108 -2.17 24.18 -17.89
N ILE A 109 -2.69 22.97 -17.70
CA ILE A 109 -2.02 21.91 -16.95
C ILE A 109 -1.27 20.99 -17.91
N TYR A 110 0.06 21.03 -17.82
CA TYR A 110 0.91 20.14 -18.62
C TYR A 110 0.84 18.70 -18.12
N ARG A 111 1.01 18.49 -16.83
CA ARG A 111 0.90 17.15 -16.20
C ARG A 111 0.08 17.21 -14.92
N LEU A 112 -0.75 16.18 -14.71
CA LEU A 112 -1.60 16.02 -13.54
C LEU A 112 -1.43 14.61 -12.97
N SER A 113 -1.02 14.53 -11.71
CA SER A 113 -1.05 13.28 -10.95
C SER A 113 -2.43 13.05 -10.37
N LYS A 114 -3.10 11.99 -10.81
CA LYS A 114 -4.43 11.60 -10.30
C LYS A 114 -4.34 10.63 -9.14
N THR A 115 -3.19 9.99 -8.99
CA THR A 115 -2.94 9.01 -7.93
C THR A 115 -1.51 9.14 -7.42
N PHE A 116 -1.28 8.67 -6.22
CA PHE A 116 0.05 8.33 -5.71
C PHE A 116 0.01 6.97 -5.03
N SER A 117 1.16 6.32 -4.91
CA SER A 117 1.26 4.98 -4.33
C SER A 117 2.34 4.92 -3.28
N ILE A 118 2.07 4.13 -2.24
CA ILE A 118 3.04 3.78 -1.19
C ILE A 118 3.22 2.26 -1.27
N GLY A 119 4.45 1.82 -1.51
CA GLY A 119 4.81 0.42 -1.57
C GLY A 119 5.73 0.02 -0.43
N PHE A 120 5.48 -1.13 0.15
CA PHE A 120 6.35 -1.80 1.11
C PHE A 120 7.11 -2.90 0.37
N THR A 121 8.39 -3.03 0.66
CA THR A 121 9.22 -4.09 0.09
C THR A 121 9.54 -5.11 1.17
N PRO A 122 9.84 -6.38 0.82
CA PRO A 122 10.22 -7.37 1.81
C PRO A 122 11.37 -6.89 2.69
N VAL A 123 11.25 -7.12 3.98
CA VAL A 123 12.27 -6.77 4.97
C VAL A 123 13.60 -7.40 4.59
N GLN A 124 14.59 -6.58 4.25
CA GLN A 124 15.92 -7.05 3.84
C GLN A 124 16.83 -7.37 5.04
N SER A 125 16.50 -6.81 6.19
CA SER A 125 17.16 -7.09 7.46
C SER A 125 16.12 -7.18 8.57
N ASP A 126 16.42 -7.88 9.65
CA ASP A 126 15.47 -8.15 10.75
C ASP A 126 14.86 -6.89 11.40
N SER A 127 15.30 -5.69 11.04
CA SER A 127 14.92 -4.46 11.73
C SER A 127 14.64 -3.25 10.83
N ILE A 128 14.62 -3.41 9.52
CA ILE A 128 14.40 -2.30 8.59
C ILE A 128 13.37 -2.69 7.54
N GLU A 129 12.29 -1.91 7.46
CA GLU A 129 11.31 -1.95 6.40
C GLU A 129 11.59 -0.82 5.41
N ASN A 130 11.63 -1.12 4.13
CA ASN A 130 11.78 -0.10 3.11
C ASN A 130 10.43 0.22 2.47
N ILE A 131 10.15 1.50 2.35
CA ILE A 131 8.97 2.03 1.69
C ILE A 131 9.36 2.83 0.46
N ASN A 132 8.52 2.76 -0.55
CA ASN A 132 8.64 3.52 -1.78
C ASN A 132 7.40 4.38 -1.95
N LEU A 133 7.60 5.66 -2.25
CA LEU A 133 6.54 6.58 -2.60
C LEU A 133 6.72 6.99 -4.05
N TRP A 134 5.67 6.92 -4.85
CA TRP A 134 5.72 7.39 -6.25
C TRP A 134 4.37 7.90 -6.75
N THR A 135 4.44 8.74 -7.73
CA THR A 135 3.32 9.10 -8.60
C THR A 135 3.57 8.56 -10.01
N PRO A 136 2.56 8.39 -10.86
CA PRO A 136 2.72 7.75 -12.17
C PRO A 136 3.79 8.36 -13.09
N ARG A 137 4.29 9.57 -12.80
CA ARG A 137 5.20 10.32 -13.66
C ARG A 137 6.39 10.92 -12.92
N THR A 138 6.61 10.52 -11.68
CA THR A 138 7.78 10.97 -10.89
C THR A 138 8.69 9.80 -10.59
N GLU A 139 9.93 10.11 -10.29
CA GLU A 139 10.85 9.11 -9.72
C GLU A 139 10.32 8.61 -8.37
N SER A 140 10.59 7.35 -8.08
CA SER A 140 10.24 6.79 -6.79
C SER A 140 11.19 7.31 -5.70
N ILE A 141 10.61 7.65 -4.56
CA ILE A 141 11.34 8.09 -3.38
C ILE A 141 11.38 6.92 -2.41
N HIS A 142 12.58 6.62 -1.90
CA HIS A 142 12.81 5.52 -0.98
C HIS A 142 13.00 6.03 0.44
N TRP A 143 12.38 5.33 1.39
CA TRP A 143 12.49 5.61 2.80
C TRP A 143 12.65 4.33 3.61
N SER A 144 13.27 4.41 4.78
CA SER A 144 13.49 3.24 5.64
C SER A 144 12.89 3.46 7.02
N LEU A 145 12.03 2.54 7.45
CA LEU A 145 11.43 2.52 8.77
C LEU A 145 12.18 1.54 9.68
N LYS A 146 12.63 2.00 10.84
CA LYS A 146 13.32 1.16 11.81
C LYS A 146 12.30 0.40 12.66
N GLN A 147 12.40 -0.92 12.66
CA GLN A 147 11.62 -1.77 13.53
C GLN A 147 12.29 -1.87 14.91
N LYS A 148 11.49 -1.94 15.96
CA LYS A 148 11.96 -2.25 17.33
C LYS A 148 11.63 -3.70 17.67
N PRO A 149 12.50 -4.40 18.40
CA PRO A 149 12.24 -5.77 18.79
C PRO A 149 11.08 -5.85 19.79
N ILE A 150 10.28 -6.90 19.68
CA ILE A 150 9.18 -7.17 20.59
C ILE A 150 9.77 -7.55 21.96
N GLN A 151 9.41 -6.79 22.99
CA GLN A 151 9.87 -7.00 24.36
C GLN A 151 9.09 -8.10 25.07
N GLY A 152 9.75 -8.80 26.02
CA GLY A 152 9.12 -9.79 26.91
C GLY A 152 8.87 -11.16 26.27
N GLY A 153 9.07 -11.33 24.99
CA GLY A 153 8.93 -12.61 24.29
C GLY A 153 10.11 -13.55 24.51
N PRO A 154 9.97 -14.84 24.18
CA PRO A 154 11.00 -15.86 24.37
C PRO A 154 12.19 -15.72 23.39
N ARG A 155 12.06 -14.91 22.37
CA ARG A 155 13.06 -14.64 21.33
C ARG A 155 13.01 -13.17 20.90
N THR A 156 14.13 -12.64 20.41
CA THR A 156 14.15 -11.35 19.72
C THR A 156 13.43 -11.51 18.39
N VAL A 157 12.32 -10.84 18.23
CA VAL A 157 11.48 -10.88 17.02
C VAL A 157 11.15 -9.44 16.62
N TYR A 158 11.31 -9.18 15.34
CA TYR A 158 10.85 -7.96 14.66
C TYR A 158 9.63 -8.37 13.82
N ARG A 159 8.47 -7.91 14.18
CA ARG A 159 7.25 -8.23 13.45
C ARG A 159 6.30 -7.06 13.48
N TYR A 160 5.95 -6.60 12.30
CA TYR A 160 5.06 -5.47 12.10
C TYR A 160 3.90 -5.87 11.19
N ARG A 161 2.86 -5.09 11.24
CA ARG A 161 1.69 -5.22 10.39
C ARG A 161 1.37 -3.88 9.75
N ILE A 162 0.95 -3.95 8.51
CA ILE A 162 0.46 -2.81 7.75
C ILE A 162 -1.06 -2.82 7.84
N VAL A 163 -1.65 -1.66 8.17
CA VAL A 163 -3.09 -1.46 8.26
C VAL A 163 -3.42 -0.15 7.56
N PRO A 164 -4.15 -0.17 6.43
CA PRO A 164 -4.55 1.06 5.77
C PRO A 164 -5.53 1.86 6.63
N TYR A 165 -5.45 3.20 6.55
CA TYR A 165 -6.49 4.09 7.04
C TYR A 165 -7.55 4.28 5.96
N GLN A 166 -8.80 4.37 6.40
CA GLN A 166 -9.89 4.91 5.60
C GLN A 166 -10.11 6.36 6.05
N PRO A 167 -9.52 7.34 5.33
CA PRO A 167 -9.65 8.73 5.71
C PRO A 167 -11.12 9.17 5.57
N SER A 168 -11.69 9.68 6.65
CA SER A 168 -13.10 10.09 6.69
C SER A 168 -13.31 11.51 6.16
N THR A 169 -12.31 12.37 6.33
CA THR A 169 -12.35 13.78 5.92
C THR A 169 -10.99 14.26 5.44
N PHE A 170 -11.01 14.97 4.33
CA PHE A 170 -9.86 15.68 3.81
C PHE A 170 -9.87 17.14 4.34
N CYS A 171 -8.75 17.61 4.86
CA CYS A 171 -8.56 19.01 5.22
C CYS A 171 -7.23 19.49 4.66
N LEU A 172 -7.24 20.67 3.98
CA LEU A 172 -6.02 21.35 3.54
C LEU A 172 -5.14 21.68 4.74
N ASP A 173 -3.82 21.60 4.54
CA ASP A 173 -2.78 21.96 5.51
C ASP A 173 -2.92 21.22 6.85
N LYS A 174 -3.49 20.00 6.79
CA LYS A 174 -3.58 19.09 7.93
C LYS A 174 -3.11 17.70 7.55
N PHE A 175 -2.45 17.06 8.49
CA PHE A 175 -2.03 15.67 8.35
C PHE A 175 -3.24 14.75 8.18
N THR A 176 -3.25 14.00 7.08
CA THR A 176 -4.22 12.97 6.77
C THR A 176 -3.51 11.62 6.90
N PRO A 177 -3.86 10.77 7.89
CA PRO A 177 -3.27 9.46 8.04
C PRO A 177 -3.72 8.54 6.89
N LEU A 178 -2.79 7.76 6.34
CA LEU A 178 -3.03 6.86 5.21
C LEU A 178 -2.71 5.40 5.55
N ILE A 179 -1.64 5.16 6.30
CA ILE A 179 -1.20 3.81 6.65
C ILE A 179 -0.67 3.80 8.09
N LEU A 180 -1.11 2.83 8.86
CA LEU A 180 -0.54 2.45 10.15
C LEU A 180 0.41 1.27 9.95
N TYR A 181 1.68 1.43 10.33
CA TYR A 181 2.68 0.39 10.36
C TYR A 181 3.06 0.10 11.80
N CYS A 182 2.60 -1.01 12.37
CA CYS A 182 2.60 -1.22 13.80
C CYS A 182 3.22 -2.56 14.23
N SER A 183 3.97 -2.52 15.32
CA SER A 183 4.58 -3.69 15.91
C SER A 183 3.56 -4.63 16.53
N PHE A 184 3.92 -5.90 16.57
CA PHE A 184 3.29 -6.86 17.49
C PHE A 184 3.79 -6.62 18.91
N TRP A 185 3.05 -7.15 19.89
CA TRP A 185 3.48 -7.19 21.29
C TRP A 185 3.27 -8.57 21.88
N TRP A 186 4.02 -8.86 22.92
CA TRP A 186 3.92 -10.12 23.65
C TRP A 186 2.96 -9.98 24.81
N ASP A 187 1.92 -10.83 24.86
CA ASP A 187 0.95 -10.84 25.92
C ASP A 187 0.47 -12.28 26.19
N ASN A 188 0.51 -12.70 27.46
CA ASN A 188 0.03 -14.01 27.90
C ASN A 188 0.54 -15.19 27.03
N ARG A 189 1.82 -15.22 26.69
CA ARG A 189 2.50 -16.25 25.88
C ARG A 189 2.09 -16.28 24.40
N VAL A 190 1.45 -15.23 23.90
CA VAL A 190 1.10 -15.09 22.48
C VAL A 190 1.54 -13.74 21.94
N TYR A 191 1.86 -13.71 20.66
CA TYR A 191 2.08 -12.47 19.94
C TYR A 191 0.73 -11.90 19.51
N ARG A 192 0.45 -10.68 19.92
CA ARG A 192 -0.75 -9.92 19.54
C ARG A 192 -0.41 -8.81 18.58
N CYS A 193 -1.36 -8.38 17.80
CA CYS A 193 -1.25 -7.23 16.89
C CYS A 193 -2.58 -6.48 16.81
N CYS A 194 -2.59 -5.37 16.08
CA CYS A 194 -3.82 -4.71 15.68
C CYS A 194 -4.75 -5.70 15.00
N GLY A 195 -5.96 -5.87 15.52
CA GLY A 195 -6.98 -6.79 14.96
C GLY A 195 -7.75 -6.21 13.80
N GLU A 196 -7.61 -4.90 13.55
CA GLU A 196 -8.33 -4.19 12.50
C GLU A 196 -7.74 -4.52 11.12
N MET A 197 -8.61 -4.68 10.15
CA MET A 197 -8.22 -4.81 8.74
C MET A 197 -7.99 -3.44 8.10
N GLU A 198 -8.68 -2.42 8.63
CA GLU A 198 -8.67 -1.06 8.18
C GLU A 198 -8.91 -0.13 9.37
N MET A 199 -8.14 0.96 9.48
CA MET A 199 -8.24 1.93 10.56
C MET A 199 -9.15 3.09 10.14
N THR A 200 -9.96 3.59 11.08
CA THR A 200 -10.72 4.84 10.97
C THR A 200 -10.45 5.71 12.18
N GLU A 201 -10.77 7.00 12.10
CA GLU A 201 -10.64 7.91 13.26
C GLU A 201 -11.48 7.45 14.48
N GLU A 202 -12.64 6.83 14.25
CA GLU A 202 -13.50 6.30 15.30
C GLU A 202 -12.86 5.08 15.98
N LYS A 203 -12.33 4.16 15.15
CA LYS A 203 -11.60 2.99 15.65
C LYS A 203 -10.32 3.40 16.39
N GLU A 204 -9.60 4.40 15.88
CA GLU A 204 -8.42 4.95 16.54
C GLU A 204 -8.76 5.45 17.96
N LYS A 205 -9.84 6.22 18.10
CA LYS A 205 -10.30 6.75 19.39
C LYS A 205 -10.86 5.67 20.32
N ALA A 206 -11.54 4.66 19.78
CA ALA A 206 -12.17 3.59 20.53
C ALA A 206 -11.21 2.45 20.91
N SER A 207 -10.14 2.28 20.16
CA SER A 207 -9.23 1.15 20.29
C SER A 207 -8.25 1.33 21.44
N ASN A 208 -8.14 0.29 22.27
CA ASN A 208 -7.05 0.18 23.24
C ASN A 208 -5.70 -0.21 22.57
N PHE A 209 -5.69 -0.43 21.26
CA PHE A 209 -4.50 -0.86 20.52
C PHE A 209 -3.30 0.06 20.78
N PHE A 210 -3.47 1.37 20.63
CA PHE A 210 -2.39 2.35 20.80
C PHE A 210 -1.81 2.39 22.23
N LYS A 211 -2.58 1.94 23.21
CA LYS A 211 -2.13 1.80 24.60
C LYS A 211 -1.16 0.60 24.77
N TYR A 212 -1.37 -0.46 24.02
CA TYR A 212 -0.60 -1.70 24.14
C TYR A 212 0.49 -1.86 23.09
N CYS A 213 0.33 -1.24 21.93
CA CYS A 213 1.33 -1.29 20.85
C CYS A 213 2.62 -0.57 21.30
N PRO A 214 3.76 -1.26 21.40
CA PRO A 214 4.98 -0.65 21.93
C PRO A 214 5.65 0.31 20.98
N HIS A 215 5.38 0.18 19.67
CA HIS A 215 5.99 1.01 18.65
C HIS A 215 5.22 0.96 17.34
N TYR A 216 4.97 2.12 16.72
CA TYR A 216 4.29 2.19 15.44
C TYR A 216 4.63 3.48 14.68
N TYR A 217 4.39 3.44 13.38
CA TYR A 217 4.43 4.60 12.49
C TYR A 217 3.05 4.87 11.93
N ILE A 218 2.73 6.14 11.76
CA ILE A 218 1.61 6.58 10.93
C ILE A 218 2.20 7.33 9.74
N LEU A 219 1.99 6.77 8.55
CA LEU A 219 2.36 7.37 7.29
C LEU A 219 1.18 8.15 6.76
N GLY A 220 1.39 9.37 6.33
CA GLY A 220 0.31 10.24 5.87
C GLY A 220 0.77 11.34 4.94
N ALA A 221 -0.18 12.17 4.56
CA ALA A 221 0.05 13.30 3.68
C ALA A 221 -0.58 14.59 4.24
N GLU A 222 0.06 15.71 3.96
CA GLU A 222 -0.47 17.04 4.17
C GLU A 222 -0.57 17.73 2.82
N PHE A 223 -1.79 18.04 2.40
CA PHE A 223 -2.08 18.57 1.07
C PHE A 223 -2.13 20.10 1.09
N HIS A 224 -1.51 20.74 0.08
CA HIS A 224 -1.33 22.18 -0.02
C HIS A 224 -2.00 22.78 -1.26
N LYS A 225 -2.35 24.07 -1.18
CA LYS A 225 -2.81 24.87 -2.34
C LYS A 225 -1.66 25.20 -3.27
#